data_73a45d17d16703065dcf97e2abd3117f
#
_entry.id   73a45d17d16703065dcf97e2abd3117f
#
_cell.length_a   1.000
_cell.length_b   1.000
_cell.length_c   1.000
_cell.angle_alpha   90.00
_cell.angle_beta   90.00
_cell.angle_gamma   90.00
#
_symmetry.space_group_name_H-M   'P 1'
#
loop_
_entity.id
_entity.type
_entity.pdbx_description
1 polymer ?
#
loop_
_entity_poly.entity_id
_entity_poly.type
_entity_poly.pdbx_seq_one_letter_code
_entity_poly.pdbx_strand_id
1 'polypeptide(L)'
;VDFGRSSYIEKAKQQPDKVKMVMDKVKTDGLMTTVDAIQSKLAQPLPLGYCNVGIVSEVGKGVEGFKSGDRVVSNGPHADVVRVVKNLCAKIPDSVNDETAAFAVVASIGLQGMRLAKPTLGEAFVVTGVGLIGLLIVQMLRANGCRVLAIDYDDNKLEIAKSYGAEICNPGQGADPVTAGMAFSRNKGVDGVIITASTKSNEPI
;
A
#
# COMPACT_ATOMS: atom_id res chain seq x y z
N VAL A 1 -1.57 12.60 1.58
CA VAL A 1 -1.54 13.68 2.59
C VAL A 1 -1.12 14.99 1.93
N ASP A 2 -0.11 15.01 1.09
CA ASP A 2 0.40 16.23 0.44
C ASP A 2 -0.63 16.87 -0.50
N PHE A 3 -1.36 16.07 -1.28
CA PHE A 3 -2.44 16.57 -2.13
C PHE A 3 -3.56 17.28 -1.34
N GLY A 4 -3.91 16.77 -0.16
CA GLY A 4 -4.93 17.39 0.70
C GLY A 4 -4.53 18.78 1.22
N ARG A 5 -3.23 18.99 1.47
CA ARG A 5 -2.66 20.23 2.01
C ARG A 5 -2.19 21.22 0.95
N SER A 6 -2.10 20.78 -0.30
CA SER A 6 -1.62 21.63 -1.42
C SER A 6 -2.58 22.76 -1.75
N SER A 7 -2.05 23.88 -2.21
CA SER A 7 -2.84 25.01 -2.72
C SER A 7 -3.67 24.59 -3.96
N TYR A 8 -4.72 25.34 -4.26
CA TYR A 8 -5.56 25.08 -5.45
C TYR A 8 -4.75 25.08 -6.75
N ILE A 9 -3.73 25.93 -6.85
CA ILE A 9 -2.86 26.04 -8.03
C ILE A 9 -1.99 24.77 -8.15
N GLU A 10 -1.45 24.27 -7.04
CA GLU A 10 -0.66 23.04 -7.04
C GLU A 10 -1.52 21.81 -7.35
N LYS A 11 -2.75 21.76 -6.81
CA LYS A 11 -3.73 20.71 -7.15
C LYS A 11 -4.07 20.71 -8.64
N ALA A 12 -4.24 21.89 -9.23
CA ALA A 12 -4.49 22.04 -10.67
C ALA A 12 -3.31 21.55 -11.51
N LYS A 13 -2.07 21.91 -11.13
CA LYS A 13 -0.86 21.43 -11.81
C LYS A 13 -0.66 19.92 -11.73
N GLN A 14 -1.04 19.31 -10.62
CA GLN A 14 -0.92 17.84 -10.42
C GLN A 14 -1.98 17.04 -11.19
N GLN A 15 -3.09 17.66 -11.59
CA GLN A 15 -4.21 16.96 -12.26
C GLN A 15 -4.73 17.77 -13.48
N PRO A 16 -3.93 17.87 -14.56
CA PRO A 16 -4.27 18.64 -15.74
C PRO A 16 -5.55 18.16 -16.43
N ASP A 17 -5.83 16.85 -16.40
CA ASP A 17 -7.04 16.27 -16.97
C ASP A 17 -8.30 16.75 -16.25
N LYS A 18 -8.25 16.90 -14.93
CA LYS A 18 -9.39 17.46 -14.16
C LYS A 18 -9.58 18.94 -14.43
N VAL A 19 -8.51 19.69 -14.66
CA VAL A 19 -8.61 21.11 -15.06
C VAL A 19 -9.33 21.21 -16.40
N LYS A 20 -9.00 20.37 -17.37
CA LYS A 20 -9.67 20.31 -18.66
C LYS A 20 -11.15 19.97 -18.52
N MET A 21 -11.50 18.95 -17.71
CA MET A 21 -12.89 18.62 -17.41
C MET A 21 -13.67 19.79 -16.79
N VAL A 22 -13.05 20.53 -15.89
CA VAL A 22 -13.66 21.74 -15.29
C VAL A 22 -13.88 22.81 -16.34
N MET A 23 -12.90 23.06 -17.22
CA MET A 23 -13.04 24.04 -18.30
C MET A 23 -14.16 23.66 -19.28
N ASP A 24 -14.28 22.40 -19.63
CA ASP A 24 -15.35 21.90 -20.50
C ASP A 24 -16.71 22.02 -19.81
N LYS A 25 -16.79 21.75 -18.51
CA LYS A 25 -17.99 21.91 -17.72
C LYS A 25 -18.42 23.38 -17.57
N VAL A 26 -17.47 24.30 -17.45
CA VAL A 26 -17.75 25.75 -17.47
C VAL A 26 -18.39 26.17 -18.78
N LYS A 27 -17.95 25.61 -19.91
CA LYS A 27 -18.55 25.91 -21.23
C LYS A 27 -19.98 25.38 -21.36
N THR A 28 -20.27 24.23 -20.75
CA THR A 28 -21.58 23.55 -20.87
C THR A 28 -22.59 24.08 -19.86
N ASP A 29 -22.20 24.19 -18.58
CA ASP A 29 -23.10 24.43 -17.45
C ASP A 29 -23.02 25.89 -16.92
N GLY A 30 -22.06 26.67 -17.43
CA GLY A 30 -21.76 28.01 -16.96
C GLY A 30 -20.79 28.07 -15.77
N LEU A 31 -20.17 29.25 -15.60
CA LEU A 31 -19.12 29.45 -14.61
C LEU A 31 -19.63 29.31 -13.16
N MET A 32 -20.76 29.98 -12.82
CA MET A 32 -21.30 29.98 -11.45
C MET A 32 -21.67 28.56 -11.00
N THR A 33 -22.45 27.86 -11.81
CA THR A 33 -22.89 26.48 -11.52
C THR A 33 -21.69 25.52 -11.34
N THR A 34 -20.64 25.72 -12.14
CA THR A 34 -19.43 24.90 -12.04
C THR A 34 -18.62 25.22 -10.77
N VAL A 35 -18.54 26.51 -10.39
CA VAL A 35 -17.86 26.93 -9.16
C VAL A 35 -18.60 26.38 -7.93
N ASP A 36 -19.92 26.47 -7.88
CA ASP A 36 -20.73 25.93 -6.78
C ASP A 36 -20.58 24.40 -6.67
N ALA A 37 -20.59 23.69 -7.79
CA ALA A 37 -20.38 22.23 -7.81
C ALA A 37 -18.96 21.84 -7.34
N ILE A 38 -17.94 22.62 -7.67
CA ILE A 38 -16.57 22.41 -7.21
C ILE A 38 -16.46 22.69 -5.72
N GLN A 39 -17.01 23.80 -5.23
CA GLN A 39 -17.00 24.14 -3.81
C GLN A 39 -17.72 23.09 -2.98
N SER A 40 -18.90 22.64 -3.42
CA SER A 40 -19.64 21.56 -2.77
C SER A 40 -18.84 20.25 -2.69
N LYS A 41 -18.14 19.87 -3.77
CA LYS A 41 -17.25 18.69 -3.76
C LYS A 41 -16.02 18.86 -2.87
N LEU A 42 -15.44 20.06 -2.83
CA LEU A 42 -14.27 20.33 -1.99
C LEU A 42 -14.63 20.46 -0.50
N ALA A 43 -15.87 20.84 -0.20
CA ALA A 43 -16.38 20.91 1.17
C ALA A 43 -16.80 19.53 1.74
N GLN A 44 -16.97 18.52 0.89
CA GLN A 44 -17.29 17.18 1.37
C GLN A 44 -16.09 16.56 2.09
N PRO A 45 -16.25 16.07 3.33
CA PRO A 45 -15.22 15.33 4.02
C PRO A 45 -14.82 14.10 3.21
N LEU A 46 -13.52 13.96 2.90
CA LEU A 46 -13.00 12.75 2.27
C LEU A 46 -12.79 11.70 3.35
N PRO A 47 -13.31 10.48 3.19
CA PRO A 47 -13.00 9.40 4.11
C PRO A 47 -11.49 9.12 4.09
N LEU A 48 -10.89 9.02 5.27
CA LEU A 48 -9.47 8.71 5.43
C LEU A 48 -9.29 7.20 5.66
N GLY A 49 -8.21 6.68 5.10
CA GLY A 49 -7.83 5.28 5.26
C GLY A 49 -8.70 4.31 4.49
N TYR A 50 -8.28 3.05 4.53
CA TYR A 50 -8.96 1.94 3.87
C TYR A 50 -8.64 0.60 4.55
N CYS A 51 -8.25 0.63 5.82
CA CYS A 51 -7.97 -0.55 6.64
C CYS A 51 -8.65 -0.37 7.97
N ASN A 52 -9.56 -1.26 8.32
CA ASN A 52 -10.16 -1.23 9.62
C ASN A 52 -10.41 -2.63 10.17
N VAL A 53 -10.37 -2.73 11.48
CA VAL A 53 -10.75 -3.91 12.24
C VAL A 53 -11.95 -3.54 13.09
N GLY A 54 -12.91 -4.44 13.21
CA GLY A 54 -14.10 -4.19 14.00
C GLY A 54 -14.94 -5.44 14.21
N ILE A 55 -16.10 -5.22 14.82
CA ILE A 55 -17.09 -6.26 15.09
C ILE A 55 -18.30 -6.00 14.19
N VAL A 56 -18.77 -7.05 13.53
CA VAL A 56 -19.98 -6.97 12.70
C VAL A 56 -21.18 -6.63 13.60
N SER A 57 -21.79 -5.47 13.36
CA SER A 57 -23.04 -5.08 14.03
C SER A 57 -24.25 -5.68 13.33
N GLU A 58 -24.30 -5.53 12.00
CA GLU A 58 -25.40 -6.00 11.17
C GLU A 58 -24.89 -6.61 9.88
N VAL A 59 -25.68 -7.57 9.34
CA VAL A 59 -25.39 -8.25 8.08
C VAL A 59 -26.49 -7.94 7.09
N GLY A 60 -26.13 -7.54 5.88
CA GLY A 60 -27.07 -7.22 4.81
C GLY A 60 -27.87 -8.46 4.35
N LYS A 61 -29.05 -8.22 3.78
CA LYS A 61 -29.91 -9.28 3.26
C LYS A 61 -29.18 -10.12 2.20
N GLY A 62 -29.21 -11.44 2.35
CA GLY A 62 -28.59 -12.39 1.42
C GLY A 62 -27.06 -12.52 1.54
N VAL A 63 -26.44 -11.90 2.54
CA VAL A 63 -25.01 -12.10 2.83
C VAL A 63 -24.85 -13.33 3.70
N GLU A 64 -24.14 -14.32 3.19
CA GLU A 64 -23.79 -15.54 3.92
C GLU A 64 -22.36 -15.51 4.42
N GLY A 65 -22.06 -16.29 5.48
CA GLY A 65 -20.71 -16.46 6.01
C GLY A 65 -20.33 -15.45 7.10
N PHE A 66 -21.15 -14.44 7.38
CA PHE A 66 -20.96 -13.47 8.47
C PHE A 66 -22.19 -13.42 9.36
N LYS A 67 -21.99 -13.08 10.63
CA LYS A 67 -23.05 -12.83 11.62
C LYS A 67 -22.64 -11.68 12.53
N SER A 68 -23.62 -11.05 13.17
CA SER A 68 -23.36 -10.07 14.24
C SER A 68 -22.47 -10.70 15.33
N GLY A 69 -21.50 -9.95 15.81
CA GLY A 69 -20.49 -10.39 16.75
C GLY A 69 -19.21 -10.97 16.12
N ASP A 70 -19.17 -11.26 14.82
CA ASP A 70 -17.93 -11.70 14.17
C ASP A 70 -16.86 -10.60 14.19
N ARG A 71 -15.63 -10.96 14.56
CA ARG A 71 -14.45 -10.08 14.42
C ARG A 71 -13.99 -10.10 12.98
N VAL A 72 -13.80 -8.92 12.39
CA VAL A 72 -13.47 -8.79 10.97
C VAL A 72 -12.44 -7.71 10.71
N VAL A 73 -11.64 -7.93 9.67
CA VAL A 73 -10.83 -6.88 9.01
C VAL A 73 -11.50 -6.52 7.69
N SER A 74 -11.49 -5.25 7.34
CA SER A 74 -12.14 -4.79 6.11
C SER A 74 -11.41 -3.62 5.45
N ASN A 75 -11.70 -3.42 4.17
CA ASN A 75 -11.28 -2.26 3.38
C ASN A 75 -12.22 -1.05 3.61
N GLY A 76 -12.75 -0.89 4.82
CA GLY A 76 -13.53 0.28 5.19
C GLY A 76 -12.65 1.50 5.50
N PRO A 77 -13.20 2.71 5.39
CA PRO A 77 -12.51 3.92 5.84
C PRO A 77 -12.34 3.91 7.37
N HIS A 78 -11.47 4.79 7.88
CA HIS A 78 -11.32 4.99 9.32
C HIS A 78 -12.54 5.73 9.86
N ALA A 79 -13.47 5.00 10.46
CA ALA A 79 -14.70 5.51 11.07
C ALA A 79 -15.21 4.52 12.14
N ASP A 80 -16.03 5.01 13.06
CA ASP A 80 -16.62 4.19 14.13
C ASP A 80 -17.56 3.11 13.58
N VAL A 81 -18.27 3.43 12.50
CA VAL A 81 -19.14 2.48 11.80
C VAL A 81 -18.86 2.57 10.31
N VAL A 82 -18.63 1.41 9.69
CA VAL A 82 -18.37 1.31 8.26
C VAL A 82 -19.31 0.31 7.61
N ARG A 83 -19.70 0.60 6.37
CA ARG A 83 -20.45 -0.33 5.53
C ARG A 83 -19.55 -0.78 4.38
N VAL A 84 -19.28 -2.08 4.35
CA VAL A 84 -18.39 -2.68 3.33
C VAL A 84 -19.10 -3.84 2.63
N VAL A 85 -18.71 -4.10 1.38
CA VAL A 85 -19.19 -5.27 0.65
C VAL A 85 -18.49 -6.54 1.17
N LYS A 86 -19.20 -7.67 1.11
CA LYS A 86 -18.70 -8.97 1.59
C LYS A 86 -17.28 -9.29 1.13
N ASN A 87 -16.96 -9.05 -0.14
CA ASN A 87 -15.67 -9.39 -0.74
C ASN A 87 -14.48 -8.54 -0.26
N LEU A 88 -14.75 -7.46 0.46
CA LEU A 88 -13.75 -6.58 1.07
C LEU A 88 -13.72 -6.72 2.60
N CYS A 89 -14.22 -7.84 3.11
CA CYS A 89 -14.28 -8.15 4.53
C CYS A 89 -13.84 -9.61 4.76
N ALA A 90 -13.02 -9.85 5.77
CA ALA A 90 -12.57 -11.17 6.16
C ALA A 90 -12.70 -11.37 7.67
N LYS A 91 -13.06 -12.59 8.11
CA LYS A 91 -13.04 -12.93 9.53
C LYS A 91 -11.61 -13.01 10.04
N ILE A 92 -11.41 -12.53 11.25
CA ILE A 92 -10.13 -12.63 11.95
C ILE A 92 -10.12 -13.93 12.74
N PRO A 93 -9.13 -14.83 12.53
CA PRO A 93 -8.97 -16.02 13.36
C PRO A 93 -8.75 -15.66 14.84
N ASP A 94 -9.21 -16.52 15.74
CA ASP A 94 -9.09 -16.28 17.19
C ASP A 94 -7.63 -16.14 17.66
N SER A 95 -6.70 -16.81 16.97
CA SER A 95 -5.26 -16.75 17.24
C SER A 95 -4.59 -15.44 16.80
N VAL A 96 -5.30 -14.56 16.08
CA VAL A 96 -4.76 -13.29 15.56
C VAL A 96 -5.39 -12.13 16.33
N ASN A 97 -4.56 -11.24 16.88
CA ASN A 97 -5.04 -10.02 17.53
C ASN A 97 -5.44 -8.95 16.51
N ASP A 98 -6.18 -7.94 16.97
CA ASP A 98 -6.74 -6.90 16.10
C ASP A 98 -5.67 -6.01 15.48
N GLU A 99 -4.60 -5.70 16.23
CA GLU A 99 -3.48 -4.89 15.76
C GLU A 99 -2.74 -5.57 14.60
N THR A 100 -2.49 -6.87 14.70
CA THR A 100 -1.90 -7.67 13.62
C THR A 100 -2.85 -7.76 12.42
N ALA A 101 -4.14 -8.00 12.67
CA ALA A 101 -5.15 -8.11 11.61
C ALA A 101 -5.30 -6.81 10.82
N ALA A 102 -5.10 -5.64 11.45
CA ALA A 102 -5.19 -4.34 10.78
C ALA A 102 -4.23 -4.18 9.58
N PHE A 103 -3.12 -4.92 9.55
CA PHE A 103 -2.18 -4.91 8.43
C PHE A 103 -2.66 -5.75 7.22
N ALA A 104 -3.68 -6.60 7.37
CA ALA A 104 -4.06 -7.58 6.34
C ALA A 104 -4.45 -6.92 5.00
N VAL A 105 -5.14 -5.77 5.03
CA VAL A 105 -5.52 -5.05 3.80
C VAL A 105 -4.30 -4.53 3.05
N VAL A 106 -3.34 -3.91 3.76
CA VAL A 106 -2.10 -3.42 3.14
C VAL A 106 -1.21 -4.59 2.71
N ALA A 107 -1.13 -5.64 3.51
CA ALA A 107 -0.39 -6.86 3.18
C ALA A 107 -0.93 -7.53 1.92
N SER A 108 -2.24 -7.46 1.66
CA SER A 108 -2.84 -8.03 0.45
C SER A 108 -2.32 -7.39 -0.84
N ILE A 109 -1.92 -6.11 -0.80
CA ILE A 109 -1.28 -5.41 -1.91
C ILE A 109 0.09 -6.04 -2.20
N GLY A 110 0.91 -6.22 -1.16
CA GLY A 110 2.20 -6.90 -1.27
C GLY A 110 2.07 -8.35 -1.73
N LEU A 111 1.08 -9.07 -1.19
CA LEU A 111 0.78 -10.45 -1.58
C LEU A 111 0.40 -10.58 -3.06
N GLN A 112 -0.32 -9.61 -3.61
CA GLN A 112 -0.62 -9.59 -5.04
C GLN A 112 0.65 -9.45 -5.88
N GLY A 113 1.58 -8.56 -5.50
CA GLY A 113 2.88 -8.45 -6.15
C GLY A 113 3.66 -9.76 -6.11
N MET A 114 3.69 -10.42 -4.95
CA MET A 114 4.33 -11.74 -4.81
C MET A 114 3.68 -12.81 -5.71
N ARG A 115 2.36 -12.86 -5.79
CA ARG A 115 1.66 -13.82 -6.67
C ARG A 115 2.00 -13.61 -8.14
N LEU A 116 2.24 -12.39 -8.57
CA LEU A 116 2.69 -12.08 -9.93
C LEU A 116 4.15 -12.49 -10.13
N ALA A 117 5.02 -12.26 -9.14
CA ALA A 117 6.42 -12.67 -9.17
C ALA A 117 6.64 -14.19 -9.03
N LYS A 118 5.65 -14.93 -8.47
CA LYS A 118 5.66 -16.38 -8.28
C LYS A 118 6.91 -16.91 -7.58
N PRO A 119 7.31 -16.37 -6.42
CA PRO A 119 8.52 -16.79 -5.73
C PRO A 119 8.46 -18.26 -5.34
N THR A 120 9.59 -18.95 -5.47
CA THR A 120 9.76 -20.34 -5.06
C THR A 120 10.80 -20.47 -3.96
N LEU A 121 10.79 -21.61 -3.27
CA LEU A 121 11.69 -21.90 -2.14
C LEU A 121 13.17 -21.75 -2.53
N GLY A 122 13.91 -20.97 -1.74
CA GLY A 122 15.36 -20.78 -1.90
C GLY A 122 15.78 -19.68 -2.86
N GLU A 123 14.84 -19.11 -3.63
CA GLU A 123 15.10 -17.99 -4.53
C GLU A 123 15.58 -16.74 -3.79
N ALA A 124 16.33 -15.90 -4.50
CA ALA A 124 16.93 -14.66 -4.02
C ALA A 124 16.13 -13.46 -4.56
N PHE A 125 15.44 -12.75 -3.70
CA PHE A 125 14.64 -11.57 -4.06
C PHE A 125 15.25 -10.29 -3.51
N VAL A 126 15.16 -9.22 -4.31
CA VAL A 126 15.44 -7.84 -3.86
C VAL A 126 14.11 -7.13 -3.60
N VAL A 127 14.03 -6.42 -2.48
CA VAL A 127 12.92 -5.49 -2.19
C VAL A 127 13.49 -4.08 -2.10
N THR A 128 13.13 -3.22 -3.07
CA THR A 128 13.57 -1.83 -3.12
C THR A 128 12.50 -0.92 -2.52
N GLY A 129 12.86 -0.20 -1.45
CA GLY A 129 11.95 0.58 -0.63
C GLY A 129 11.30 -0.28 0.45
N VAL A 130 11.83 -0.21 1.68
CA VAL A 130 11.28 -0.97 2.81
C VAL A 130 10.44 -0.09 3.75
N GLY A 131 9.50 0.67 3.15
CA GLY A 131 8.38 1.24 3.87
C GLY A 131 7.40 0.17 4.34
N LEU A 132 6.19 0.56 4.73
CA LEU A 132 5.18 -0.37 5.27
C LEU A 132 4.93 -1.58 4.36
N ILE A 133 4.68 -1.36 3.06
CA ILE A 133 4.41 -2.45 2.11
C ILE A 133 5.67 -3.29 1.90
N GLY A 134 6.85 -2.67 1.75
CA GLY A 134 8.11 -3.39 1.56
C GLY A 134 8.45 -4.30 2.75
N LEU A 135 8.29 -3.82 3.99
CA LEU A 135 8.50 -4.61 5.20
C LEU A 135 7.53 -5.81 5.30
N LEU A 136 6.28 -5.65 4.87
CA LEU A 136 5.32 -6.76 4.80
C LEU A 136 5.72 -7.79 3.73
N ILE A 137 6.22 -7.33 2.57
CA ILE A 137 6.73 -8.21 1.51
C ILE A 137 7.98 -8.97 1.98
N VAL A 138 8.92 -8.30 2.68
CA VAL A 138 10.09 -8.97 3.27
C VAL A 138 9.66 -10.14 4.14
N GLN A 139 8.71 -9.93 5.06
CA GLN A 139 8.20 -10.98 5.93
C GLN A 139 7.55 -12.13 5.14
N MET A 140 6.72 -11.81 4.16
CA MET A 140 6.03 -12.82 3.34
C MET A 140 7.03 -13.63 2.49
N LEU A 141 8.03 -12.99 1.87
CA LEU A 141 9.09 -13.68 1.13
C LEU A 141 9.91 -14.59 2.03
N ARG A 142 10.27 -14.14 3.23
CA ARG A 142 10.96 -14.96 4.24
C ARG A 142 10.12 -16.16 4.67
N ALA A 143 8.83 -15.95 4.92
CA ALA A 143 7.90 -17.03 5.24
C ALA A 143 7.72 -18.04 4.09
N ASN A 144 7.85 -17.58 2.83
CA ASN A 144 7.83 -18.44 1.63
C ASN A 144 9.15 -19.18 1.41
N GLY A 145 10.16 -18.96 2.27
CA GLY A 145 11.47 -19.62 2.18
C GLY A 145 12.44 -18.98 1.19
N CYS A 146 12.17 -17.75 0.73
CA CYS A 146 13.10 -17.00 -0.10
C CYS A 146 14.17 -16.30 0.73
N ARG A 147 15.33 -16.06 0.13
CA ARG A 147 16.31 -15.10 0.65
C ARG A 147 15.92 -13.71 0.22
N VAL A 148 16.14 -12.70 1.06
CA VAL A 148 15.72 -11.31 0.78
C VAL A 148 16.88 -10.36 1.01
N LEU A 149 17.14 -9.49 0.03
CA LEU A 149 17.97 -8.28 0.16
C LEU A 149 17.06 -7.06 0.15
N ALA A 150 17.07 -6.30 1.23
CA ALA A 150 16.30 -5.08 1.40
C ALA A 150 17.15 -3.86 1.05
N ILE A 151 16.64 -2.97 0.20
CA ILE A 151 17.32 -1.74 -0.22
C ILE A 151 16.49 -0.53 0.16
N ASP A 152 17.04 0.38 0.94
CA ASP A 152 16.43 1.69 1.31
C ASP A 152 17.54 2.67 1.68
N TYR A 153 17.21 3.97 1.73
CA TYR A 153 18.10 5.03 2.21
C TYR A 153 17.97 5.27 3.72
N ASP A 154 16.96 4.72 4.36
CA ASP A 154 16.65 4.90 5.79
C ASP A 154 17.13 3.69 6.60
N ASP A 155 18.19 3.91 7.39
CA ASP A 155 18.78 2.87 8.23
C ASP A 155 17.81 2.27 9.25
N ASN A 156 16.88 3.06 9.80
CA ASN A 156 15.91 2.53 10.77
C ASN A 156 14.99 1.50 10.11
N LYS A 157 14.56 1.73 8.88
CA LYS A 157 13.75 0.78 8.12
C LYS A 157 14.55 -0.46 7.75
N LEU A 158 15.82 -0.29 7.39
CA LEU A 158 16.72 -1.40 7.07
C LEU A 158 16.97 -2.29 8.30
N GLU A 159 17.16 -1.72 9.47
CA GLU A 159 17.31 -2.52 10.71
C GLU A 159 16.03 -3.29 11.04
N ILE A 160 14.84 -2.74 10.78
CA ILE A 160 13.58 -3.49 10.89
C ILE A 160 13.55 -4.64 9.87
N ALA A 161 13.91 -4.40 8.61
CA ALA A 161 13.97 -5.46 7.59
C ALA A 161 14.96 -6.57 7.97
N LYS A 162 16.12 -6.18 8.52
CA LYS A 162 17.13 -7.11 9.03
C LYS A 162 16.62 -7.96 10.20
N SER A 163 15.83 -7.37 11.11
CA SER A 163 15.20 -8.12 12.21
C SER A 163 14.25 -9.23 11.72
N TYR A 164 13.68 -9.06 10.51
CA TYR A 164 12.87 -10.07 9.81
C TYR A 164 13.72 -11.05 8.97
N GLY A 165 15.06 -10.97 9.06
CA GLY A 165 15.97 -11.91 8.41
C GLY A 165 16.36 -11.54 6.98
N ALA A 166 16.17 -10.28 6.55
CA ALA A 166 16.72 -9.79 5.31
C ALA A 166 18.20 -9.41 5.46
N GLU A 167 18.98 -9.54 4.38
CA GLU A 167 20.22 -8.79 4.20
C GLU A 167 19.86 -7.35 3.80
N ILE A 168 20.74 -6.39 4.05
CA ILE A 168 20.43 -4.97 3.85
C ILE A 168 21.47 -4.28 2.97
N CYS A 169 21.02 -3.29 2.19
CA CYS A 169 21.88 -2.41 1.39
C CYS A 169 21.37 -0.98 1.50
N ASN A 170 22.25 -0.05 1.91
CA ASN A 170 21.94 1.39 1.95
C ASN A 170 22.76 2.16 0.91
N PRO A 171 22.16 2.56 -0.22
CA PRO A 171 22.85 3.35 -1.24
C PRO A 171 23.31 4.73 -0.73
N GLY A 172 22.60 5.30 0.25
CA GLY A 172 22.99 6.58 0.86
C GLY A 172 24.30 6.53 1.63
N GLN A 173 24.77 5.33 1.96
CA GLN A 173 26.08 5.10 2.59
C GLN A 173 27.16 4.66 1.58
N GLY A 174 26.90 4.79 0.28
CA GLY A 174 27.83 4.45 -0.78
C GLY A 174 27.83 2.99 -1.21
N ALA A 175 26.90 2.17 -0.72
CA ALA A 175 26.72 0.81 -1.20
C ALA A 175 26.07 0.82 -2.60
N ASP A 176 26.67 0.13 -3.57
CA ASP A 176 26.05 -0.05 -4.89
C ASP A 176 25.05 -1.20 -4.86
N PRO A 177 23.75 -0.93 -5.16
CA PRO A 177 22.70 -1.94 -5.14
C PRO A 177 22.95 -3.12 -6.09
N VAL A 178 23.55 -2.87 -7.26
CA VAL A 178 23.83 -3.91 -8.24
C VAL A 178 24.92 -4.87 -7.71
N THR A 179 26.01 -4.30 -7.21
CA THR A 179 27.10 -5.08 -6.59
C THR A 179 26.58 -5.88 -5.38
N ALA A 180 25.74 -5.26 -4.52
CA ALA A 180 25.14 -5.93 -3.39
C ALA A 180 24.24 -7.10 -3.83
N GLY A 181 23.39 -6.87 -4.85
CA GLY A 181 22.53 -7.91 -5.43
C GLY A 181 23.31 -9.08 -6.03
N MET A 182 24.40 -8.78 -6.75
CA MET A 182 25.28 -9.83 -7.29
C MET A 182 25.96 -10.64 -6.19
N ALA A 183 26.52 -9.98 -5.18
CA ALA A 183 27.12 -10.68 -4.04
C ALA A 183 26.08 -11.53 -3.30
N PHE A 184 24.93 -11.00 -3.00
CA PHE A 184 23.80 -11.68 -2.36
C PHE A 184 23.34 -12.93 -3.13
N SER A 185 23.29 -12.84 -4.46
CA SER A 185 22.89 -13.93 -5.35
C SER A 185 24.04 -14.91 -5.70
N ARG A 186 25.20 -14.78 -5.07
CA ARG A 186 26.40 -15.58 -5.37
C ARG A 186 26.85 -15.44 -6.83
N ASN A 187 26.79 -14.24 -7.37
CA ASN A 187 27.11 -13.86 -8.74
C ASN A 187 26.27 -14.54 -9.84
N LYS A 188 25.07 -15.03 -9.46
CA LYS A 188 24.14 -15.66 -10.43
C LYS A 188 23.05 -14.71 -10.91
N GLY A 189 22.91 -13.54 -10.29
CA GLY A 189 21.77 -12.66 -10.41
C GLY A 189 20.64 -13.04 -9.46
N VAL A 190 19.77 -12.11 -9.15
CA VAL A 190 18.59 -12.35 -8.30
C VAL A 190 17.44 -12.90 -9.14
N ASP A 191 16.57 -13.71 -8.53
CA ASP A 191 15.44 -14.35 -9.20
C ASP A 191 14.28 -13.37 -9.40
N GLY A 192 14.21 -12.31 -8.57
CA GLY A 192 13.20 -11.27 -8.74
C GLY A 192 13.49 -10.00 -7.96
N VAL A 193 12.89 -8.91 -8.42
CA VAL A 193 12.94 -7.58 -7.78
C VAL A 193 11.52 -7.09 -7.58
N ILE A 194 11.19 -6.66 -6.35
CA ILE A 194 9.92 -6.03 -6.04
C ILE A 194 10.19 -4.59 -5.60
N ILE A 195 9.66 -3.64 -6.36
CA ILE A 195 9.86 -2.21 -6.11
C ILE A 195 8.63 -1.68 -5.38
N THR A 196 8.85 -1.17 -4.16
CA THR A 196 7.83 -0.50 -3.34
C THR A 196 8.23 0.92 -2.94
N ALA A 197 9.34 1.40 -3.50
CA ALA A 197 9.82 2.75 -3.26
C ALA A 197 8.87 3.80 -3.85
N SER A 198 8.49 4.80 -3.05
CA SER A 198 7.75 5.98 -3.51
C SER A 198 8.74 7.09 -3.83
N THR A 199 9.18 7.17 -5.07
CA THR A 199 10.16 8.17 -5.53
C THR A 199 9.75 8.76 -6.88
N LYS A 200 10.28 9.95 -7.18
CA LYS A 200 10.21 10.57 -8.51
C LYS A 200 11.44 10.25 -9.38
N SER A 201 12.44 9.60 -8.80
CA SER A 201 13.65 9.13 -9.48
C SER A 201 13.39 7.78 -10.16
N ASN A 202 14.14 7.53 -11.24
CA ASN A 202 14.16 6.22 -11.91
C ASN A 202 15.27 5.29 -11.36
N GLU A 203 16.01 5.72 -10.34
CA GLU A 203 17.11 4.94 -9.74
C GLU A 203 16.70 3.55 -9.24
N PRO A 204 15.47 3.29 -8.76
CA PRO A 204 15.06 1.94 -8.38
C PRO A 204 14.84 0.97 -9.54
N ILE A 205 14.87 1.42 -10.79
CA ILE A 205 14.68 0.64 -12.02
C ILE A 205 16.04 0.36 -12.62
#